data_2a8a07a3adbb52b7cfd439116f6940ca
#
_entry.id   2a8a07a3adbb52b7cfd439116f6940ca
#
_cell.length_a   1.000
_cell.length_b   1.000
_cell.length_c   1.000
_cell.angle_alpha   90.00
_cell.angle_beta   90.00
_cell.angle_gamma   90.00
#
_symmetry.space_group_name_H-M   'P 1'
#
loop_
_entity.id
_entity.type
_entity.pdbx_description
1 polymer ?
#
loop_
_entity_poly.entity_id
_entity_poly.type
_entity_poly.pdbx_seq_one_letter_code
_entity_poly.pdbx_strand_id
1 'polypeptide(L)'
;EGKDSEKAENGATEQGTEVTDQITVPDTIRVLLTQDQKQNVFREDVWIKCDAEWKLCAGETEDVIPAGEARSCKVWMEEHQTDQVLAKISGDGKLKLCDSDGNEKGTYAGNLHVYRGDSGLWLVNELGMEEYLCGVVPGEMPSSFAPEALKAQAVCARTYAAIQALGTTYETYHADVDDTTACQV
;
A
#
# COMPACT_ATOMS: atom_id res chain seq x y z
N GLU A 1 18.20 75.90 25.22
CA GLU A 1 17.18 75.50 24.24
C GLU A 1 17.39 74.03 23.87
N GLY A 2 16.63 73.21 24.53
CA GLY A 2 16.62 71.81 24.35
C GLY A 2 15.61 71.41 23.27
N LYS A 3 15.91 70.35 22.55
CA LYS A 3 14.91 69.60 21.77
C LYS A 3 14.99 68.13 22.14
N ASP A 4 14.01 67.70 22.88
CA ASP A 4 13.66 66.31 23.08
C ASP A 4 13.27 65.67 21.74
N SER A 5 13.87 64.55 21.44
CA SER A 5 13.44 63.67 20.35
C SER A 5 12.97 62.32 20.94
N GLU A 6 11.64 62.21 21.02
CA GLU A 6 10.99 60.96 21.35
C GLU A 6 11.35 59.86 20.35
N LYS A 7 11.77 58.73 20.86
CA LYS A 7 12.04 57.53 20.13
C LYS A 7 10.82 56.62 20.27
N ALA A 8 10.01 56.52 19.20
CA ALA A 8 8.91 55.59 19.15
C ALA A 8 9.44 54.16 18.99
N GLU A 9 9.19 53.33 19.97
CA GLU A 9 9.38 51.88 19.92
C GLU A 9 8.21 51.26 19.17
N ASN A 10 8.45 50.80 17.95
CA ASN A 10 7.53 49.92 17.21
C ASN A 10 7.74 48.49 17.69
N GLY A 11 6.91 48.06 18.63
CA GLY A 11 6.78 46.65 19.00
C GLY A 11 5.96 45.92 17.94
N ALA A 12 6.61 45.33 16.94
CA ALA A 12 6.01 44.35 16.09
C ALA A 12 6.00 42.99 16.79
N THR A 13 4.85 42.59 17.29
CA THR A 13 4.62 41.25 17.81
C THR A 13 4.43 40.34 16.60
N GLU A 14 5.48 39.64 16.17
CA GLU A 14 5.37 38.52 15.27
C GLU A 14 4.66 37.38 15.99
N GLN A 15 3.36 37.22 15.75
CA GLN A 15 2.65 35.98 16.03
C GLN A 15 3.07 34.97 14.94
N GLY A 16 4.14 34.23 15.22
CA GLY A 16 4.46 33.03 14.49
C GLY A 16 3.38 31.97 14.76
N THR A 17 2.47 31.80 13.82
CA THR A 17 1.67 30.57 13.76
C THR A 17 2.62 29.44 13.42
N GLU A 18 3.09 28.70 14.43
CA GLU A 18 3.69 27.39 14.21
C GLU A 18 2.59 26.47 13.68
N VAL A 19 2.53 26.34 12.34
CA VAL A 19 1.84 25.24 11.69
C VAL A 19 2.76 24.04 11.83
N THR A 20 2.66 23.32 12.93
CA THR A 20 3.22 21.99 13.04
C THR A 20 2.30 21.06 12.26
N ASP A 21 2.51 20.95 10.95
CA ASP A 21 2.00 19.83 10.17
C ASP A 21 2.64 18.57 10.75
N GLN A 22 1.95 17.93 11.67
CA GLN A 22 2.36 16.63 12.18
C GLN A 22 2.18 15.64 11.03
N ILE A 23 3.29 15.19 10.45
CA ILE A 23 3.29 14.06 9.51
C ILE A 23 2.79 12.85 10.29
N THR A 24 1.57 12.45 10.02
CA THR A 24 0.98 11.25 10.62
C THR A 24 1.41 10.05 9.79
N VAL A 25 2.06 9.08 10.42
CA VAL A 25 2.35 7.79 9.76
C VAL A 25 1.01 7.11 9.46
N PRO A 26 0.74 6.71 8.23
CA PRO A 26 -0.50 6.01 7.90
C PRO A 26 -0.55 4.63 8.57
N ASP A 27 -1.74 4.22 9.00
CA ASP A 27 -1.96 2.89 9.60
C ASP A 27 -1.83 1.77 8.57
N THR A 28 -2.11 2.07 7.31
CA THR A 28 -2.03 1.13 6.17
C THR A 28 -1.13 1.68 5.08
N ILE A 29 -0.59 0.78 4.26
CA ILE A 29 0.22 1.08 3.08
C ILE A 29 -0.33 0.31 1.88
N ARG A 30 -0.27 0.91 0.70
CA ARG A 30 -0.72 0.34 -0.58
C ARG A 30 0.49 0.07 -1.45
N VAL A 31 0.74 -1.21 -1.73
CA VAL A 31 1.89 -1.70 -2.48
C VAL A 31 1.45 -2.11 -3.88
N LEU A 32 1.96 -1.45 -4.91
CA LEU A 32 1.77 -1.86 -6.30
C LEU A 32 2.55 -3.14 -6.57
N LEU A 33 1.86 -4.21 -6.96
CA LEU A 33 2.47 -5.51 -7.20
C LEU A 33 2.84 -5.67 -8.67
N THR A 34 4.12 -5.79 -8.96
CA THR A 34 4.65 -6.08 -10.30
C THR A 34 4.64 -7.59 -10.58
N GLN A 35 4.78 -8.02 -11.85
CA GLN A 35 4.69 -9.43 -12.18
C GLN A 35 5.94 -10.25 -11.80
N ASP A 36 7.08 -9.61 -11.74
CA ASP A 36 8.38 -10.27 -11.59
C ASP A 36 9.35 -9.42 -10.76
N GLN A 37 8.82 -8.61 -9.85
CA GLN A 37 9.57 -7.60 -9.07
C GLN A 37 10.40 -6.66 -9.97
N LYS A 38 9.87 -6.41 -11.17
CA LYS A 38 10.42 -5.50 -12.17
C LYS A 38 9.36 -4.45 -12.54
N GLN A 39 9.48 -3.85 -13.71
CA GLN A 39 8.59 -2.76 -14.12
C GLN A 39 7.29 -3.20 -14.80
N ASN A 40 7.03 -4.50 -14.92
CA ASN A 40 5.82 -4.99 -15.59
C ASN A 40 4.64 -5.01 -14.60
N VAL A 41 3.82 -3.98 -14.68
CA VAL A 41 2.66 -3.77 -13.79
C VAL A 41 1.41 -4.48 -14.29
N PHE A 42 1.18 -4.47 -15.62
CA PHE A 42 -0.08 -4.91 -16.20
C PHE A 42 -0.16 -6.42 -16.41
N ARG A 43 -1.33 -6.98 -16.14
CA ARG A 43 -1.68 -8.40 -16.27
C ARG A 43 -2.89 -8.55 -17.21
N GLU A 44 -2.97 -9.67 -17.92
CA GLU A 44 -4.14 -10.02 -18.70
C GLU A 44 -5.31 -10.42 -17.80
N ASP A 45 -5.04 -11.15 -16.73
CA ASP A 45 -6.00 -11.56 -15.72
C ASP A 45 -5.32 -11.66 -14.34
N VAL A 46 -6.13 -11.65 -13.28
CA VAL A 46 -5.72 -11.85 -11.89
C VAL A 46 -6.60 -12.93 -11.29
N TRP A 47 -5.98 -14.08 -10.96
CA TRP A 47 -6.64 -15.17 -10.26
C TRP A 47 -6.28 -15.15 -8.77
N ILE A 48 -7.30 -15.21 -7.94
CA ILE A 48 -7.14 -15.18 -6.47
C ILE A 48 -7.85 -16.38 -5.87
N LYS A 49 -7.24 -16.96 -4.84
CA LYS A 49 -7.85 -17.95 -3.94
C LYS A 49 -7.43 -17.67 -2.50
N CYS A 50 -8.11 -18.30 -1.54
CA CYS A 50 -7.76 -18.24 -0.13
C CYS A 50 -8.03 -19.60 0.54
N ASP A 51 -7.27 -19.95 1.58
CA ASP A 51 -7.53 -21.17 2.37
C ASP A 51 -8.67 -20.98 3.36
N ALA A 52 -9.16 -19.76 3.56
CA ALA A 52 -10.36 -19.39 4.29
C ALA A 52 -11.44 -18.86 3.33
N GLU A 53 -12.66 -18.67 3.81
CA GLU A 53 -13.71 -17.95 3.09
C GLU A 53 -13.25 -16.52 2.83
N TRP A 54 -13.51 -16.02 1.63
CA TRP A 54 -13.10 -14.70 1.20
C TRP A 54 -14.15 -14.06 0.28
N LYS A 55 -13.97 -12.80 -0.05
CA LYS A 55 -14.96 -12.01 -0.76
C LYS A 55 -14.35 -11.23 -1.91
N LEU A 56 -15.11 -11.11 -2.99
CA LEU A 56 -14.92 -10.10 -4.03
C LEU A 56 -16.01 -9.04 -3.91
N CYS A 57 -15.61 -7.77 -3.87
CA CYS A 57 -16.51 -6.65 -3.66
C CYS A 57 -16.26 -5.54 -4.67
N ALA A 58 -17.34 -4.90 -5.16
CA ALA A 58 -17.29 -3.65 -5.91
C ALA A 58 -18.52 -2.80 -5.56
N GLY A 59 -18.29 -1.68 -4.87
CA GLY A 59 -19.37 -0.87 -4.32
C GLY A 59 -20.23 -1.68 -3.34
N GLU A 60 -21.53 -1.80 -3.63
CA GLU A 60 -22.49 -2.59 -2.82
C GLU A 60 -22.57 -4.07 -3.23
N THR A 61 -21.94 -4.45 -4.33
CA THR A 61 -21.93 -5.83 -4.80
C THR A 61 -20.87 -6.64 -4.07
N GLU A 62 -21.23 -7.79 -3.56
CA GLU A 62 -20.33 -8.68 -2.84
C GLU A 62 -20.64 -10.15 -3.16
N ASP A 63 -19.62 -10.90 -3.56
CA ASP A 63 -19.65 -12.35 -3.67
C ASP A 63 -18.80 -13.00 -2.60
N VAL A 64 -19.40 -13.97 -1.89
CA VAL A 64 -18.70 -14.80 -0.88
C VAL A 64 -18.18 -16.06 -1.57
N ILE A 65 -16.88 -16.30 -1.47
CA ILE A 65 -16.20 -17.39 -2.16
C ILE A 65 -15.69 -18.38 -1.10
N PRO A 66 -16.02 -19.67 -1.26
CA PRO A 66 -15.57 -20.70 -0.33
C PRO A 66 -14.05 -20.85 -0.30
N ALA A 67 -13.56 -21.35 0.85
CA ALA A 67 -12.15 -21.69 1.03
C ALA A 67 -11.64 -22.64 -0.07
N GLY A 68 -10.46 -22.35 -0.62
CA GLY A 68 -9.79 -23.13 -1.65
C GLY A 68 -10.28 -22.87 -3.08
N GLU A 69 -11.39 -22.18 -3.26
CA GLU A 69 -11.91 -21.86 -4.58
C GLU A 69 -11.18 -20.66 -5.18
N ALA A 70 -10.71 -20.81 -6.44
CA ALA A 70 -10.07 -19.74 -7.18
C ALA A 70 -11.07 -18.96 -8.04
N ARG A 71 -10.89 -17.65 -8.15
CA ARG A 71 -11.70 -16.77 -9.01
C ARG A 71 -10.84 -15.89 -9.90
N SER A 72 -11.27 -15.73 -11.14
CA SER A 72 -10.76 -14.71 -12.06
C SER A 72 -11.39 -13.37 -11.72
N CYS A 73 -10.57 -12.40 -11.39
CA CYS A 73 -11.03 -11.02 -11.18
C CYS A 73 -11.52 -10.40 -12.48
N LYS A 74 -10.88 -10.72 -13.63
CA LYS A 74 -11.30 -10.23 -14.94
C LYS A 74 -12.74 -10.65 -15.28
N VAL A 75 -13.05 -11.95 -15.15
CA VAL A 75 -14.39 -12.47 -15.42
C VAL A 75 -15.41 -11.85 -14.48
N TRP A 76 -15.08 -11.79 -13.18
CA TRP A 76 -15.96 -11.18 -12.19
C TRP A 76 -16.26 -9.70 -12.47
N MET A 77 -15.24 -8.93 -12.87
CA MET A 77 -15.39 -7.52 -13.23
C MET A 77 -16.24 -7.35 -14.49
N GLU A 78 -16.16 -8.27 -15.47
CA GLU A 78 -16.98 -8.27 -16.69
C GLU A 78 -18.44 -8.57 -16.37
N GLU A 79 -18.70 -9.55 -15.50
CA GLU A 79 -20.05 -9.94 -15.08
C GLU A 79 -20.75 -8.81 -14.31
N HIS A 80 -20.01 -8.05 -13.50
CA HIS A 80 -20.54 -6.98 -12.67
C HIS A 80 -20.35 -5.56 -13.26
N GLN A 81 -19.81 -5.46 -14.48
CA GLN A 81 -19.59 -4.18 -15.21
C GLN A 81 -18.82 -3.15 -14.37
N THR A 82 -17.73 -3.56 -13.74
CA THR A 82 -16.88 -2.72 -12.89
C THR A 82 -15.43 -2.74 -13.36
N ASP A 83 -14.72 -1.63 -13.14
CA ASP A 83 -13.29 -1.47 -13.43
C ASP A 83 -12.42 -1.63 -12.18
N GLN A 84 -13.04 -1.92 -11.05
CA GLN A 84 -12.35 -2.15 -9.78
C GLN A 84 -13.02 -3.26 -8.98
N VAL A 85 -12.21 -4.14 -8.37
CA VAL A 85 -12.66 -5.13 -7.42
C VAL A 85 -11.72 -5.19 -6.21
N LEU A 86 -12.30 -5.38 -5.04
CA LEU A 86 -11.59 -5.59 -3.79
C LEU A 86 -11.73 -7.06 -3.37
N ALA A 87 -10.62 -7.78 -3.31
CA ALA A 87 -10.55 -9.10 -2.69
C ALA A 87 -10.15 -8.95 -1.22
N LYS A 88 -10.99 -9.47 -0.32
CA LYS A 88 -10.72 -9.46 1.12
C LYS A 88 -11.06 -10.79 1.76
N ILE A 89 -10.40 -11.11 2.86
CA ILE A 89 -10.67 -12.32 3.65
C ILE A 89 -11.80 -12.07 4.64
N SER A 90 -12.63 -13.09 4.87
CA SER A 90 -13.71 -13.07 5.86
C SER A 90 -13.27 -13.58 7.25
N GLY A 91 -12.04 -14.09 7.37
CA GLY A 91 -11.49 -14.68 8.60
C GLY A 91 -9.96 -14.72 8.59
N ASP A 92 -9.38 -15.64 9.37
CA ASP A 92 -7.93 -15.83 9.43
C ASP A 92 -7.44 -16.55 8.17
N GLY A 93 -6.77 -15.85 7.29
CA GLY A 93 -6.22 -16.41 6.06
C GLY A 93 -5.32 -15.43 5.35
N LYS A 94 -4.79 -15.85 4.21
CA LYS A 94 -4.04 -14.99 3.29
C LYS A 94 -4.55 -15.18 1.89
N LEU A 95 -4.66 -14.08 1.16
CA LEU A 95 -5.01 -14.13 -0.26
C LEU A 95 -3.80 -14.66 -1.05
N LYS A 96 -4.07 -15.57 -1.97
CA LYS A 96 -3.06 -16.21 -2.82
C LYS A 96 -3.31 -15.83 -4.26
N LEU A 97 -2.32 -15.21 -4.87
CA LEU A 97 -2.28 -15.03 -6.31
C LEU A 97 -1.95 -16.38 -6.96
N CYS A 98 -2.71 -16.77 -7.97
CA CYS A 98 -2.48 -18.01 -8.69
C CYS A 98 -2.61 -17.79 -10.21
N ASP A 99 -2.27 -18.83 -10.98
CA ASP A 99 -2.62 -18.90 -12.41
C ASP A 99 -4.00 -19.55 -12.60
N SER A 100 -4.45 -19.65 -13.87
CA SER A 100 -5.74 -20.27 -14.24
C SER A 100 -5.84 -21.74 -13.84
N ASP A 101 -4.72 -22.43 -13.65
CA ASP A 101 -4.65 -23.82 -13.23
C ASP A 101 -4.62 -23.97 -11.69
N GLY A 102 -4.63 -22.84 -10.98
CA GLY A 102 -4.62 -22.77 -9.52
C GLY A 102 -3.24 -22.89 -8.88
N ASN A 103 -2.15 -22.84 -9.67
CA ASN A 103 -0.78 -22.87 -9.13
C ASN A 103 -0.45 -21.53 -8.47
N GLU A 104 0.02 -21.57 -7.23
CA GLU A 104 0.32 -20.38 -6.43
C GLU A 104 1.54 -19.63 -6.96
N LYS A 105 1.43 -18.31 -7.07
CA LYS A 105 2.49 -17.39 -7.51
C LYS A 105 2.96 -16.47 -6.39
N GLY A 106 2.09 -16.20 -5.39
CA GLY A 106 2.41 -15.37 -4.24
C GLY A 106 1.31 -15.45 -3.19
N THR A 107 1.65 -15.08 -1.96
CA THR A 107 0.74 -15.07 -0.82
C THR A 107 0.82 -13.71 -0.14
N TYR A 108 -0.33 -13.10 0.08
CA TYR A 108 -0.45 -11.71 0.53
C TYR A 108 -1.34 -11.63 1.77
N ALA A 109 -0.87 -10.83 2.72
CA ALA A 109 -1.67 -10.38 3.86
C ALA A 109 -2.51 -9.16 3.49
N GLY A 110 -3.51 -8.83 4.30
CA GLY A 110 -4.39 -7.70 4.04
C GLY A 110 -5.33 -7.93 2.86
N ASN A 111 -5.64 -6.85 2.15
CA ASN A 111 -6.56 -6.84 1.01
C ASN A 111 -5.82 -6.75 -0.32
N LEU A 112 -6.44 -7.26 -1.38
CA LEU A 112 -5.97 -7.09 -2.75
C LEU A 112 -6.99 -6.28 -3.56
N HIS A 113 -6.56 -5.15 -4.09
CA HIS A 113 -7.33 -4.31 -5.00
C HIS A 113 -6.89 -4.61 -6.43
N VAL A 114 -7.81 -4.94 -7.29
CA VAL A 114 -7.58 -5.14 -8.72
C VAL A 114 -8.30 -4.05 -9.50
N TYR A 115 -7.57 -3.38 -10.36
CA TYR A 115 -8.07 -2.29 -11.20
C TYR A 115 -7.92 -2.66 -12.66
N ARG A 116 -8.78 -2.07 -13.51
CA ARG A 116 -8.74 -2.22 -14.97
C ARG A 116 -8.47 -0.89 -15.63
N GLY A 117 -7.61 -0.90 -16.63
CA GLY A 117 -7.36 0.21 -17.54
C GLY A 117 -7.11 -0.27 -18.97
N ASP A 118 -6.76 0.65 -19.85
CA ASP A 118 -6.54 0.36 -21.27
C ASP A 118 -5.40 -0.64 -21.52
N SER A 119 -4.39 -0.67 -20.66
CA SER A 119 -3.22 -1.56 -20.77
C SER A 119 -3.38 -2.92 -20.09
N GLY A 120 -4.49 -3.18 -19.42
CA GLY A 120 -4.76 -4.41 -18.68
C GLY A 120 -5.11 -4.18 -17.22
N LEU A 121 -5.01 -5.24 -16.41
CA LEU A 121 -5.27 -5.20 -14.97
C LEU A 121 -3.99 -4.89 -14.21
N TRP A 122 -4.10 -4.14 -13.11
CA TRP A 122 -3.02 -4.04 -12.13
C TRP A 122 -3.52 -4.34 -10.73
N LEU A 123 -2.59 -4.69 -9.86
CA LEU A 123 -2.87 -5.24 -8.54
C LEU A 123 -2.17 -4.42 -7.47
N VAL A 124 -2.90 -4.03 -6.45
CA VAL A 124 -2.40 -3.29 -5.29
C VAL A 124 -2.73 -4.08 -4.02
N ASN A 125 -1.73 -4.32 -3.19
CA ASN A 125 -1.90 -4.93 -1.88
C ASN A 125 -2.02 -3.85 -0.82
N GLU A 126 -3.15 -3.78 -0.14
CA GLU A 126 -3.37 -2.91 1.02
C GLU A 126 -3.26 -3.71 2.31
N LEU A 127 -2.32 -3.33 3.17
CA LEU A 127 -2.07 -4.02 4.42
C LEU A 127 -1.65 -3.04 5.52
N GLY A 128 -1.67 -3.50 6.76
CA GLY A 128 -1.21 -2.70 7.90
C GLY A 128 0.27 -2.36 7.79
N MET A 129 0.67 -1.16 8.22
CA MET A 129 2.07 -0.70 8.16
C MET A 129 3.02 -1.68 8.86
N GLU A 130 2.65 -2.21 10.02
CA GLU A 130 3.49 -3.15 10.76
C GLU A 130 3.61 -4.52 10.04
N GLU A 131 2.56 -4.96 9.38
CA GLU A 131 2.57 -6.18 8.58
C GLU A 131 3.43 -6.03 7.32
N TYR A 132 3.37 -4.87 6.67
CA TYR A 132 4.27 -4.49 5.58
C TYR A 132 5.74 -4.57 6.00
N LEU A 133 6.09 -4.00 7.16
CA LEU A 133 7.45 -4.02 7.69
C LEU A 133 7.95 -5.43 8.01
N CYS A 134 7.06 -6.36 8.39
CA CYS A 134 7.41 -7.77 8.55
C CYS A 134 7.87 -8.45 7.24
N GLY A 135 7.43 -7.95 6.09
CA GLY A 135 7.92 -8.36 4.78
C GLY A 135 9.22 -7.65 4.38
N VAL A 136 9.24 -6.32 4.50
CA VAL A 136 10.35 -5.47 4.04
C VAL A 136 11.65 -5.72 4.82
N VAL A 137 11.60 -5.74 6.16
CA VAL A 137 12.82 -5.83 6.98
C VAL A 137 13.65 -7.09 6.68
N PRO A 138 13.06 -8.29 6.55
CA PRO A 138 13.82 -9.48 6.15
C PRO A 138 14.35 -9.43 4.71
N GLY A 139 13.67 -8.75 3.81
CA GLY A 139 14.12 -8.54 2.43
C GLY A 139 15.34 -7.64 2.34
N GLU A 140 15.37 -6.57 3.14
CA GLU A 140 16.43 -5.57 3.15
C GLU A 140 17.66 -5.98 4.00
N MET A 141 17.45 -6.76 5.07
CA MET A 141 18.48 -7.07 6.04
C MET A 141 18.40 -8.53 6.53
N PRO A 142 19.51 -9.30 6.48
CA PRO A 142 19.53 -10.66 6.99
C PRO A 142 19.06 -10.76 8.44
N SER A 143 18.22 -11.74 8.74
CA SER A 143 17.68 -11.98 10.09
C SER A 143 18.74 -12.34 11.13
N SER A 144 19.97 -12.68 10.70
CA SER A 144 21.13 -12.94 11.56
C SER A 144 21.80 -11.69 12.13
N PHE A 145 21.39 -10.50 11.68
CA PHE A 145 21.92 -9.23 12.21
C PHE A 145 21.46 -9.00 13.65
N ALA A 146 22.20 -8.15 14.37
CA ALA A 146 21.85 -7.80 15.74
C ALA A 146 20.43 -7.20 15.81
N PRO A 147 19.61 -7.54 16.83
CA PRO A 147 18.25 -7.04 16.98
C PRO A 147 18.13 -5.52 16.89
N GLU A 148 19.12 -4.78 17.41
CA GLU A 148 19.11 -3.31 17.34
C GLU A 148 19.30 -2.79 15.90
N ALA A 149 20.05 -3.52 15.06
CA ALA A 149 20.16 -3.20 13.63
C ALA A 149 18.84 -3.44 12.89
N LEU A 150 18.16 -4.55 13.16
CA LEU A 150 16.83 -4.83 12.60
C LEU A 150 15.78 -3.81 13.04
N LYS A 151 15.81 -3.37 14.30
CA LYS A 151 14.95 -2.27 14.79
C LYS A 151 15.23 -0.95 14.07
N ALA A 152 16.50 -0.62 13.87
CA ALA A 152 16.88 0.59 13.13
C ALA A 152 16.39 0.52 11.68
N GLN A 153 16.54 -0.63 11.00
CA GLN A 153 16.01 -0.85 9.66
C GLN A 153 14.49 -0.67 9.60
N ALA A 154 13.76 -1.23 10.58
CA ALA A 154 12.31 -1.07 10.65
C ALA A 154 11.87 0.40 10.78
N VAL A 155 12.60 1.20 11.56
CA VAL A 155 12.34 2.65 11.68
C VAL A 155 12.61 3.38 10.35
N CYS A 156 13.70 3.05 9.69
CA CYS A 156 14.02 3.62 8.37
C CYS A 156 12.97 3.25 7.33
N ALA A 157 12.59 1.99 7.24
CA ALA A 157 11.59 1.49 6.30
C ALA A 157 10.21 2.13 6.54
N ARG A 158 9.77 2.23 7.81
CA ARG A 158 8.51 2.92 8.17
C ARG A 158 8.53 4.39 7.75
N THR A 159 9.63 5.08 8.01
CA THR A 159 9.76 6.49 7.65
C THR A 159 9.73 6.68 6.13
N TYR A 160 10.43 5.82 5.40
CA TYR A 160 10.40 5.83 3.95
C TYR A 160 8.99 5.61 3.41
N ALA A 161 8.31 4.56 3.85
CA ALA A 161 6.94 4.24 3.43
C ALA A 161 5.96 5.38 3.76
N ALA A 162 6.07 5.99 4.95
CA ALA A 162 5.23 7.13 5.34
C ALA A 162 5.46 8.36 4.43
N ILE A 163 6.71 8.63 4.04
CA ILE A 163 7.03 9.72 3.11
C ILE A 163 6.47 9.42 1.71
N GLN A 164 6.61 8.18 1.23
CA GLN A 164 6.06 7.79 -0.08
C GLN A 164 4.53 7.89 -0.11
N ALA A 165 3.85 7.52 0.96
CA ALA A 165 2.39 7.62 1.08
C ALA A 165 1.87 9.07 1.05
N LEU A 166 2.71 10.06 1.35
CA LEU A 166 2.40 11.49 1.19
C LEU A 166 2.70 12.01 -0.22
N GLY A 167 3.40 11.23 -1.02
CA GLY A 167 3.80 11.57 -2.38
C GLY A 167 2.73 11.18 -3.41
N THR A 168 3.01 11.52 -4.68
CA THR A 168 2.12 11.24 -5.81
C THR A 168 2.75 10.29 -6.84
N THR A 169 3.88 9.66 -6.51
CA THR A 169 4.66 8.84 -7.45
C THR A 169 3.83 7.71 -8.05
N TYR A 170 3.02 7.04 -7.23
CA TYR A 170 2.18 5.91 -7.62
C TYR A 170 0.68 6.22 -7.63
N GLU A 171 0.29 7.50 -7.59
CA GLU A 171 -1.11 7.94 -7.53
C GLU A 171 -1.95 7.37 -8.68
N THR A 172 -1.40 7.32 -9.90
CA THR A 172 -2.06 6.75 -11.09
C THR A 172 -2.45 5.28 -10.89
N TYR A 173 -1.72 4.55 -10.06
CA TYR A 173 -1.98 3.15 -9.73
C TYR A 173 -2.75 2.96 -8.42
N HIS A 174 -3.14 4.04 -7.75
CA HIS A 174 -3.76 4.00 -6.41
C HIS A 174 -2.86 3.35 -5.35
N ALA A 175 -1.55 3.49 -5.46
CA ALA A 175 -0.55 2.91 -4.58
C ALA A 175 0.36 3.97 -3.96
N ASP A 176 1.09 3.59 -2.93
CA ASP A 176 2.03 4.45 -2.21
C ASP A 176 3.49 4.07 -2.52
N VAL A 177 3.74 2.77 -2.70
CA VAL A 177 5.03 2.17 -3.02
C VAL A 177 4.85 1.04 -4.03
N ASP A 178 5.93 0.49 -4.56
CA ASP A 178 5.91 -0.76 -5.34
C ASP A 178 6.73 -1.88 -4.65
N ASP A 179 6.64 -3.09 -5.19
CA ASP A 179 7.34 -4.30 -4.71
C ASP A 179 8.69 -4.52 -5.38
N THR A 180 9.30 -3.48 -5.96
CA THR A 180 10.61 -3.60 -6.61
C THR A 180 11.75 -3.21 -5.67
N THR A 181 12.95 -3.70 -5.97
CA THR A 181 14.19 -3.34 -5.25
C THR A 181 14.55 -1.85 -5.37
N ALA A 182 13.90 -1.10 -6.26
CA ALA A 182 14.08 0.33 -6.38
C ALA A 182 13.29 1.11 -5.31
N CYS A 183 12.30 0.47 -4.70
CA CYS A 183 11.49 1.04 -3.63
C CYS A 183 11.84 0.39 -2.28
N GLN A 184 11.21 -0.71 -1.93
CA GLN A 184 11.53 -1.56 -0.77
C GLN A 184 11.03 -2.99 -1.05
N VAL A 185 11.86 -4.00 -0.81
CA VAL A 185 11.54 -5.42 -1.08
C VAL A 185 11.13 -6.12 0.19
#